data_865a1db61268b3a391f47883e9bd9ad3
#
_entry.id   865a1db61268b3a391f47883e9bd9ad3
#
_cell.length_a   1.000
_cell.length_b   1.000
_cell.length_c   1.000
_cell.angle_alpha   90.00
_cell.angle_beta   90.00
_cell.angle_gamma   90.00
#
_symmetry.space_group_name_H-M   'P 1'
#
loop_
_entity.id
_entity.type
_entity.pdbx_description
1 polymer ?
#
loop_
_entity_poly.entity_id
_entity_poly.type
_entity_poly.pdbx_seq_one_letter_code
_entity_poly.pdbx_strand_id
1 'polypeptide(L)'
;IAVDTFDQIFQNIQETSHLIEGVVEKINQVDQVATNVAAISEEQAASSDEILATSESMLQQAKSISKNSEQVEAEAGNLAESADQLADQVKQFQI
;
A
#
# COMPACT_ATOMS: atom_id res chain seq x y z
N ILE A 1 -14.63 66.67 -12.49
CA ILE A 1 -15.35 65.51 -13.08
C ILE A 1 -14.37 64.56 -13.80
N ALA A 2 -13.54 65.08 -14.69
CA ALA A 2 -12.55 64.35 -15.41
C ALA A 2 -11.46 63.77 -14.45
N VAL A 3 -11.08 64.53 -13.45
CA VAL A 3 -10.10 64.20 -12.44
C VAL A 3 -10.61 63.00 -11.59
N ASP A 4 -11.89 63.06 -11.22
CA ASP A 4 -12.51 61.98 -10.44
C ASP A 4 -12.52 60.65 -11.21
N THR A 5 -12.79 60.73 -12.52
CA THR A 5 -12.79 59.58 -13.40
C THR A 5 -11.38 58.99 -13.52
N PHE A 6 -10.36 59.80 -13.66
CA PHE A 6 -8.97 59.38 -13.71
C PHE A 6 -8.54 58.72 -12.40
N ASP A 7 -8.94 59.30 -11.27
CA ASP A 7 -8.65 58.74 -9.96
C ASP A 7 -9.27 57.34 -9.79
N GLN A 8 -10.51 57.18 -10.23
CA GLN A 8 -11.20 55.90 -10.20
C GLN A 8 -10.52 54.86 -11.08
N ILE A 9 -10.12 55.26 -12.29
CA ILE A 9 -9.39 54.37 -13.21
C ILE A 9 -8.06 53.96 -12.57
N PHE A 10 -7.34 54.89 -12.01
CA PHE A 10 -6.07 54.63 -11.33
C PHE A 10 -6.24 53.65 -10.19
N GLN A 11 -7.26 53.86 -9.37
CA GLN A 11 -7.59 52.96 -8.25
C GLN A 11 -7.93 51.56 -8.76
N ASN A 12 -8.72 51.46 -9.81
CA ASN A 12 -9.11 50.20 -10.41
C ASN A 12 -7.88 49.44 -10.97
N ILE A 13 -6.96 50.18 -11.58
CA ILE A 13 -5.71 49.61 -12.08
C ILE A 13 -4.88 49.03 -10.92
N GLN A 14 -4.77 49.77 -9.82
CA GLN A 14 -4.05 49.30 -8.63
C GLN A 14 -4.68 48.03 -8.04
N GLU A 15 -6.00 48.02 -7.94
CA GLU A 15 -6.74 46.84 -7.43
C GLU A 15 -6.55 45.64 -8.35
N THR A 16 -6.62 45.84 -9.66
CA THR A 16 -6.41 44.80 -10.65
C THR A 16 -4.99 44.25 -10.57
N SER A 17 -4.01 45.15 -10.45
CA SER A 17 -2.60 44.76 -10.27
C SER A 17 -2.41 43.87 -9.03
N HIS A 18 -3.04 44.27 -7.95
CA HIS A 18 -2.98 43.55 -6.70
C HIS A 18 -3.64 42.14 -6.81
N LEU A 19 -4.78 42.09 -7.52
CA LEU A 19 -5.45 40.81 -7.80
C LEU A 19 -4.60 39.90 -8.67
N ILE A 20 -3.93 40.47 -9.67
CA ILE A 20 -3.03 39.73 -10.55
C ILE A 20 -1.86 39.10 -9.74
N GLU A 21 -1.28 39.91 -8.84
CA GLU A 21 -0.22 39.40 -7.95
C GLU A 21 -0.72 38.21 -7.10
N GLY A 22 -1.94 38.33 -6.58
CA GLY A 22 -2.56 37.25 -5.83
C GLY A 22 -2.79 35.99 -6.68
N VAL A 23 -3.20 36.17 -7.92
CA VAL A 23 -3.40 35.05 -8.86
C VAL A 23 -2.07 34.38 -9.18
N VAL A 24 -1.01 35.15 -9.42
CA VAL A 24 0.33 34.60 -9.68
C VAL A 24 0.80 33.75 -8.48
N GLU A 25 0.59 34.25 -7.27
CA GLU A 25 0.95 33.51 -6.05
C GLU A 25 0.17 32.20 -5.96
N LYS A 26 -1.12 32.23 -6.27
CA LYS A 26 -1.95 31.01 -6.29
C LYS A 26 -1.49 30.03 -7.35
N ILE A 27 -1.08 30.50 -8.51
CA ILE A 27 -0.55 29.66 -9.58
C ILE A 27 0.74 28.94 -9.09
N ASN A 28 1.61 29.66 -8.41
CA ASN A 28 2.83 29.08 -7.83
C ASN A 28 2.50 28.01 -6.79
N GLN A 29 1.48 28.24 -5.97
CA GLN A 29 1.03 27.26 -4.98
C GLN A 29 0.46 26.01 -5.65
N VAL A 30 -0.34 26.18 -6.70
CA VAL A 30 -0.89 25.06 -7.46
C VAL A 30 0.24 24.24 -8.11
N ASP A 31 1.23 24.92 -8.67
CA ASP A 31 2.40 24.28 -9.27
C ASP A 31 3.15 23.43 -8.25
N GLN A 32 3.34 23.96 -7.05
CA GLN A 32 3.99 23.26 -5.94
C GLN A 32 3.19 22.02 -5.52
N VAL A 33 1.88 22.16 -5.41
CA VAL A 33 0.98 21.05 -5.08
C VAL A 33 1.05 19.97 -6.17
N ALA A 34 1.06 20.38 -7.44
CA ALA A 34 1.16 19.46 -8.56
C ALA A 34 2.46 18.65 -8.49
N THR A 35 3.58 19.30 -8.17
CA THR A 35 4.87 18.64 -8.00
C THR A 35 4.82 17.64 -6.85
N ASN A 36 4.22 18.03 -5.74
CA ASN A 36 4.06 17.16 -4.58
C ASN A 36 3.18 15.94 -4.90
N VAL A 37 2.08 16.15 -5.61
CA VAL A 37 1.17 15.08 -6.03
C VAL A 37 1.90 14.09 -6.95
N ALA A 38 2.70 14.60 -7.88
CA ALA A 38 3.50 13.76 -8.76
C ALA A 38 4.48 12.88 -7.97
N ALA A 39 5.16 13.46 -6.99
CA ALA A 39 6.09 12.73 -6.12
C ALA A 39 5.37 11.65 -5.31
N ILE A 40 4.21 11.99 -4.74
CA ILE A 40 3.38 11.04 -3.97
C ILE A 40 2.90 9.91 -4.89
N SER A 41 2.52 10.22 -6.12
CA SER A 41 2.07 9.22 -7.09
C SER A 41 3.16 8.22 -7.43
N GLU A 42 4.40 8.69 -7.60
CA GLU A 42 5.55 7.82 -7.84
C GLU A 42 5.82 6.92 -6.63
N GLU A 43 5.78 7.49 -5.45
CA GLU A 43 5.96 6.76 -4.19
C GLU A 43 4.87 5.71 -4.00
N GLN A 44 3.64 6.07 -4.31
CA GLN A 44 2.49 5.17 -4.23
C GLN A 44 2.62 4.00 -5.22
N ALA A 45 3.08 4.28 -6.43
CA ALA A 45 3.33 3.25 -7.44
C ALA A 45 4.39 2.25 -6.95
N ALA A 46 5.49 2.77 -6.38
CA ALA A 46 6.55 1.93 -5.82
C ALA A 46 6.04 1.07 -4.66
N SER A 47 5.23 1.67 -3.77
CA SER A 47 4.62 0.95 -2.65
C SER A 47 3.66 -0.13 -3.12
N SER A 48 2.90 0.14 -4.18
CA SER A 48 1.99 -0.84 -4.77
C SER A 48 2.75 -2.03 -5.34
N ASP A 49 3.88 -1.78 -5.99
CA ASP A 49 4.74 -2.84 -6.51
C ASP A 49 5.30 -3.71 -5.38
N GLU A 50 5.71 -3.09 -4.27
CA GLU A 50 6.18 -3.80 -3.08
C GLU A 50 5.08 -4.67 -2.48
N ILE A 51 3.87 -4.13 -2.38
CA ILE A 51 2.71 -4.87 -1.86
C ILE A 51 2.43 -6.08 -2.74
N LEU A 52 2.48 -5.91 -4.06
CA LEU A 52 2.26 -6.99 -5.02
C LEU A 52 3.30 -8.09 -4.82
N ALA A 53 4.58 -7.74 -4.74
CA ALA A 53 5.68 -8.68 -4.52
C ALA A 53 5.53 -9.42 -3.19
N THR A 54 5.17 -8.70 -2.13
CA THR A 54 4.92 -9.27 -0.80
C THR A 54 3.74 -10.24 -0.85
N SER A 55 2.67 -9.88 -1.56
CA SER A 55 1.48 -10.71 -1.71
C SER A 55 1.82 -12.02 -2.44
N GLU A 56 2.64 -11.96 -3.48
CA GLU A 56 3.10 -13.14 -4.21
C GLU A 56 3.92 -14.05 -3.30
N SER A 57 4.81 -13.47 -2.49
CA SER A 57 5.60 -14.22 -1.50
C SER A 57 4.71 -14.89 -0.46
N MET A 58 3.70 -14.18 0.02
CA MET A 58 2.73 -14.73 0.98
C MET A 58 1.95 -15.88 0.38
N LEU A 59 1.57 -15.78 -0.87
CA LEU A 59 0.86 -16.84 -1.57
C LEU A 59 1.74 -18.09 -1.67
N GLN A 60 3.00 -17.92 -2.02
CA GLN A 60 3.97 -19.00 -2.08
C GLN A 60 4.17 -19.68 -0.72
N GLN A 61 4.28 -18.87 0.33
CA GLN A 61 4.40 -19.36 1.70
C GLN A 61 3.16 -20.15 2.13
N ALA A 62 1.98 -19.66 1.75
CA ALA A 62 0.72 -20.34 2.03
C ALA A 62 0.69 -21.73 1.38
N LYS A 63 1.15 -21.83 0.14
CA LYS A 63 1.25 -23.11 -0.57
C LYS A 63 2.22 -24.05 0.13
N SER A 64 3.36 -23.56 0.60
CA SER A 64 4.35 -24.33 1.34
C SER A 64 3.78 -24.82 2.66
N ILE A 65 3.05 -23.98 3.38
CA ILE A 65 2.40 -24.35 4.65
C ILE A 65 1.37 -25.44 4.40
N SER A 66 0.57 -25.32 3.35
CA SER A 66 -0.43 -26.32 2.98
C SER A 66 0.23 -27.67 2.72
N LYS A 67 1.32 -27.66 1.96
CA LYS A 67 2.09 -28.88 1.65
C LYS A 67 2.70 -29.50 2.91
N ASN A 68 3.26 -28.67 3.78
CA ASN A 68 3.82 -29.12 5.05
C ASN A 68 2.75 -29.71 5.96
N SER A 69 1.55 -29.13 5.96
CA SER A 69 0.41 -29.65 6.73
C SER A 69 -0.01 -31.01 6.25
N GLU A 70 -0.03 -31.23 4.93
CA GLU A 70 -0.31 -32.57 4.35
C GLU A 70 0.75 -33.58 4.77
N GLN A 71 2.01 -33.16 4.77
CA GLN A 71 3.12 -34.02 5.21
C GLN A 71 2.99 -34.42 6.68
N VAL A 72 2.69 -33.43 7.52
CA VAL A 72 2.49 -33.65 8.96
C VAL A 72 1.33 -34.63 9.19
N GLU A 73 0.24 -34.43 8.45
CA GLU A 73 -0.93 -35.31 8.52
C GLU A 73 -0.55 -36.77 8.15
N ALA A 74 0.20 -36.93 7.06
CA ALA A 74 0.67 -38.26 6.63
C ALA A 74 1.60 -38.90 7.66
N GLU A 75 2.51 -38.11 8.22
CA GLU A 75 3.44 -38.62 9.27
C GLU A 75 2.71 -38.98 10.54
N ALA A 76 1.70 -38.19 10.92
CA ALA A 76 0.86 -38.51 12.08
C ALA A 76 0.10 -39.80 11.87
N GLY A 77 -0.42 -40.02 10.65
CA GLY A 77 -1.07 -41.28 10.28
C GLY A 77 -0.13 -42.48 10.39
N ASN A 78 1.10 -42.32 9.86
CA ASN A 78 2.13 -43.36 9.96
C ASN A 78 2.52 -43.66 11.42
N LEU A 79 2.62 -42.63 12.23
CA LEU A 79 2.94 -42.76 13.64
C LEU A 79 1.84 -43.53 14.38
N ALA A 80 0.58 -43.18 14.08
CA ALA A 80 -0.58 -43.87 14.67
C ALA A 80 -0.57 -45.39 14.31
N GLU A 81 -0.28 -45.68 13.04
CA GLU A 81 -0.17 -47.06 12.57
C GLU A 81 0.97 -47.82 13.27
N SER A 82 2.13 -47.16 13.42
CA SER A 82 3.27 -47.74 14.14
C SER A 82 2.95 -47.99 15.61
N ALA A 83 2.21 -47.10 16.24
CA ALA A 83 1.77 -47.24 17.63
C ALA A 83 0.83 -48.43 17.78
N ASP A 84 -0.08 -48.63 16.84
CA ASP A 84 -0.99 -49.79 16.83
C ASP A 84 -0.22 -51.10 16.67
N GLN A 85 0.75 -51.13 15.74
CA GLN A 85 1.61 -52.29 15.53
C GLN A 85 2.42 -52.64 16.79
N LEU A 86 2.94 -51.61 17.45
CA LEU A 86 3.70 -51.79 18.69
C LEU A 86 2.80 -52.34 19.80
N ALA A 87 1.58 -51.82 19.92
CA ALA A 87 0.59 -52.29 20.89
C ALA A 87 0.27 -53.79 20.65
N ASP A 88 0.10 -54.17 19.39
CA ASP A 88 -0.15 -55.58 19.04
C ASP A 88 1.03 -56.47 19.40
N GLN A 89 2.25 -56.01 19.15
CA GLN A 89 3.47 -56.76 19.52
C GLN A 89 3.60 -56.93 21.03
N VAL A 90 3.29 -55.88 21.78
CA VAL A 90 3.30 -55.95 23.26
C VAL A 90 2.28 -56.96 23.75
N LYS A 91 1.09 -57.00 23.15
CA LYS A 91 0.04 -57.95 23.49
C LYS A 91 0.51 -59.37 23.25
N GLN A 92 1.27 -59.63 22.18
CA GLN A 92 1.82 -60.94 21.86
C GLN A 92 2.81 -61.45 22.93
N PHE A 93 3.54 -60.51 23.54
CA PHE A 93 4.49 -60.86 24.62
C PHE A 93 3.84 -60.95 25.97
N GLN A 94 2.61 -60.48 26.16
CA GLN A 94 1.84 -60.61 27.39
C GLN A 94 1.07 -61.94 27.34
N ILE A 95 1.57 -62.90 27.99
CA ILE A 95 0.90 -64.17 28.07
C ILE A 95 0.40 -64.39 29.49
#